data_1c2e59a90d629b1017d367472becd78d
#
_entry.id   1c2e59a90d629b1017d367472becd78d
#
_cell.length_a   1.000
_cell.length_b   1.000
_cell.length_c   1.000
_cell.angle_alpha   90.00
_cell.angle_beta   90.00
_cell.angle_gamma   90.00
#
_symmetry.space_group_name_H-M   'P 1'
#
loop_
_entity.id
_entity.type
_entity.pdbx_description
1 polymer ?
#
loop_
_entity_poly.entity_id
_entity_poly.type
_entity_poly.pdbx_seq_one_letter_code
_entity_poly.pdbx_strand_id
1 'polypeptide(L)'
;MSTKHSKAAAEFLKNKKQAAWHDETLWLVRAKRDRLSKEVPEWEELRNMACATKLYSNSHLDQLLVEFENNARANGAHVYWAKDADEYCNIVYNILNQHGVKHFIKSKSMLAEECELNPFLESKGIEVVESDLGERILQLMHLKPSHIVLPAIHIKREQVGELFEREMGTEKGNFDPTYLTHAARKNLRQKFIHPEAAMTGANFAVASTGEIVVCTNEGNADMGTSQPKLQIAAFGMEKIVPDRESLGVFTRLLARSATGQPITTYTSHYRKPREGGELHIIIVDNGRSKILADPKHIKTLNCIRCGACMNTCPVYRRSGGYSYTYFIPGPIGINLGMLKAPLHYYDNVSACSLCYSCSFVCPAKVDLAEQIYLWRQDLDKLGKADRMKKVMSGGMEFMMNRPLIFNMALKWAPLVNGMPRFLIYNGLNDWGKGREMPKFAKESFNEMWKKGKVK
;
A
#
# COMPACT_ATOMS: atom_id res chain seq x y z
N MET A 1 26.55 -4.44 -4.02
CA MET A 1 25.84 -5.34 -4.98
C MET A 1 24.53 -4.70 -5.40
N SER A 2 24.11 -4.87 -6.67
CA SER A 2 22.81 -4.37 -7.12
C SER A 2 21.69 -5.25 -6.59
N THR A 3 20.75 -4.69 -5.82
CA THR A 3 19.58 -5.42 -5.29
C THR A 3 18.54 -5.69 -6.38
N LYS A 4 17.62 -6.62 -6.16
CA LYS A 4 16.47 -6.86 -7.08
C LYS A 4 15.69 -5.57 -7.32
N HIS A 5 15.40 -4.82 -6.24
CA HIS A 5 14.74 -3.52 -6.33
C HIS A 5 15.51 -2.53 -7.22
N SER A 6 16.82 -2.37 -7.02
CA SER A 6 17.62 -1.42 -7.80
C SER A 6 17.70 -1.77 -9.29
N LYS A 7 17.71 -3.07 -9.64
CA LYS A 7 17.67 -3.53 -11.04
C LYS A 7 16.33 -3.20 -11.69
N ALA A 8 15.21 -3.51 -11.03
CA ALA A 8 13.89 -3.22 -11.53
C ALA A 8 13.62 -1.71 -11.62
N ALA A 9 14.11 -0.92 -10.66
CA ALA A 9 14.06 0.55 -10.72
C ALA A 9 14.86 1.11 -11.90
N ALA A 10 16.04 0.58 -12.16
CA ALA A 10 16.86 0.99 -13.31
C ALA A 10 16.18 0.66 -14.65
N GLU A 11 15.48 -0.48 -14.73
CA GLU A 11 14.69 -0.86 -15.91
C GLU A 11 13.52 0.11 -16.12
N PHE A 12 12.74 0.39 -15.08
CA PHE A 12 11.65 1.37 -15.15
C PHE A 12 12.13 2.76 -15.62
N LEU A 13 13.30 3.20 -15.14
CA LEU A 13 13.88 4.50 -15.49
C LEU A 13 14.40 4.61 -16.92
N LYS A 14 14.55 3.50 -17.66
CA LYS A 14 14.87 3.55 -19.09
C LYS A 14 13.78 4.26 -19.90
N ASN A 15 12.52 4.08 -19.53
CA ASN A 15 11.40 4.81 -20.13
C ASN A 15 11.20 6.15 -19.40
N LYS A 16 12.00 7.14 -19.76
CA LYS A 16 11.99 8.50 -19.14
C LYS A 16 10.62 9.17 -19.19
N LYS A 17 9.86 8.99 -20.28
CA LYS A 17 8.51 9.58 -20.43
C LYS A 17 7.51 8.95 -19.46
N GLN A 18 7.58 7.63 -19.27
CA GLN A 18 6.74 6.91 -18.32
C GLN A 18 7.08 7.27 -16.87
N ALA A 19 8.38 7.33 -16.56
CA ALA A 19 8.85 7.67 -15.22
C ALA A 19 8.49 9.10 -14.82
N ALA A 20 8.61 10.08 -15.74
CA ALA A 20 8.22 11.47 -15.50
C ALA A 20 6.71 11.58 -15.27
N TRP A 21 5.89 10.98 -16.15
CA TRP A 21 4.44 10.99 -16.02
C TRP A 21 3.97 10.36 -14.69
N HIS A 22 4.56 9.23 -14.29
CA HIS A 22 4.25 8.56 -13.02
C HIS A 22 4.58 9.47 -11.82
N ASP A 23 5.73 10.13 -11.83
CA ASP A 23 6.15 11.05 -10.77
C ASP A 23 5.21 12.27 -10.67
N GLU A 24 4.88 12.90 -11.81
CA GLU A 24 3.98 14.06 -11.89
C GLU A 24 2.57 13.72 -11.42
N THR A 25 2.01 12.61 -11.90
CA THR A 25 0.63 12.19 -11.55
C THR A 25 0.51 11.95 -10.04
N LEU A 26 1.45 11.24 -9.44
CA LEU A 26 1.44 11.01 -7.99
C LEU A 26 1.69 12.30 -7.20
N TRP A 27 2.51 13.22 -7.74
CA TRP A 27 2.71 14.51 -7.11
C TRP A 27 1.44 15.38 -7.11
N LEU A 28 0.67 15.35 -8.19
CA LEU A 28 -0.63 16.04 -8.24
C LEU A 28 -1.61 15.49 -7.21
N VAL A 29 -1.70 14.16 -7.08
CA VAL A 29 -2.53 13.52 -6.04
C VAL A 29 -2.06 13.95 -4.64
N ARG A 30 -0.76 13.95 -4.41
CA ARG A 30 -0.17 14.39 -3.15
C ARG A 30 -0.47 15.87 -2.85
N ALA A 31 -0.25 16.76 -3.81
CA ALA A 31 -0.47 18.19 -3.63
C ALA A 31 -1.94 18.51 -3.32
N LYS A 32 -2.87 17.85 -4.03
CA LYS A 32 -4.31 17.95 -3.76
C LYS A 32 -4.63 17.49 -2.33
N ARG A 33 -4.13 16.32 -1.92
CA ARG A 33 -4.31 15.80 -0.56
C ARG A 33 -3.79 16.78 0.50
N ASP A 34 -2.59 17.33 0.32
CA ASP A 34 -1.96 18.22 1.29
C ASP A 34 -2.74 19.54 1.44
N ARG A 35 -3.26 20.08 0.34
CA ARG A 35 -4.12 21.26 0.37
C ARG A 35 -5.40 20.98 1.16
N LEU A 36 -6.13 19.93 0.78
CA LEU A 36 -7.46 19.63 1.33
C LEU A 36 -7.42 19.08 2.76
N SER A 37 -6.31 18.51 3.19
CA SER A 37 -6.14 18.14 4.61
C SER A 37 -5.91 19.36 5.52
N LYS A 38 -5.28 20.43 5.02
CA LYS A 38 -5.09 21.68 5.76
C LYS A 38 -6.40 22.48 5.96
N GLU A 39 -7.42 22.22 5.14
CA GLU A 39 -8.74 22.83 5.23
C GLU A 39 -9.59 22.24 6.39
N VAL A 40 -9.10 21.18 7.06
CA VAL A 40 -9.76 20.55 8.22
C VAL A 40 -9.03 20.98 9.48
N PRO A 41 -9.61 21.89 10.28
CA PRO A 41 -8.95 22.43 11.47
C PRO A 41 -8.54 21.33 12.46
N GLU A 42 -9.42 20.33 12.66
CA GLU A 42 -9.23 19.19 13.56
C GLU A 42 -8.42 18.03 12.95
N TRP A 43 -7.70 18.24 11.84
CA TRP A 43 -7.01 17.17 11.13
C TRP A 43 -6.04 16.35 12.00
N GLU A 44 -5.26 17.05 12.83
CA GLU A 44 -4.29 16.36 13.68
C GLU A 44 -4.97 15.65 14.87
N GLU A 45 -6.06 16.20 15.37
CA GLU A 45 -6.88 15.54 16.38
C GLU A 45 -7.50 14.25 15.86
N LEU A 46 -8.10 14.27 14.67
CA LEU A 46 -8.61 13.07 14.02
C LEU A 46 -7.53 11.99 13.83
N ARG A 47 -6.31 12.38 13.48
CA ARG A 47 -5.17 11.46 13.38
C ARG A 47 -4.78 10.87 14.73
N ASN A 48 -4.82 11.66 15.80
CA ASN A 48 -4.58 11.18 17.16
C ASN A 48 -5.67 10.19 17.58
N MET A 49 -6.92 10.51 17.35
CA MET A 49 -8.06 9.62 17.62
C MET A 49 -7.94 8.31 16.85
N ALA A 50 -7.63 8.36 15.54
CA ALA A 50 -7.44 7.16 14.73
C ALA A 50 -6.29 6.28 15.25
N CYS A 51 -5.17 6.89 15.66
CA CYS A 51 -4.05 6.17 16.26
C CYS A 51 -4.46 5.51 17.58
N ALA A 52 -5.11 6.25 18.48
CA ALA A 52 -5.58 5.74 19.76
C ALA A 52 -6.59 4.60 19.59
N THR A 53 -7.57 4.77 18.70
CA THR A 53 -8.56 3.73 18.40
C THR A 53 -7.89 2.46 17.85
N LYS A 54 -6.92 2.59 16.93
CA LYS A 54 -6.21 1.42 16.40
C LYS A 54 -5.35 0.73 17.46
N LEU A 55 -4.70 1.48 18.33
CA LEU A 55 -3.95 0.90 19.45
C LEU A 55 -4.89 0.18 20.42
N TYR A 56 -6.03 0.78 20.74
CA TYR A 56 -7.07 0.14 21.55
C TYR A 56 -7.57 -1.15 20.88
N SER A 57 -7.94 -1.09 19.60
CA SER A 57 -8.42 -2.26 18.86
C SER A 57 -7.39 -3.39 18.83
N ASN A 58 -6.11 -3.06 18.65
CA ASN A 58 -5.04 -4.05 18.62
C ASN A 58 -4.78 -4.67 20.01
N SER A 59 -4.94 -3.90 21.10
CA SER A 59 -4.76 -4.41 22.48
C SER A 59 -5.96 -5.22 23.01
N HIS A 60 -7.14 -5.10 22.38
CA HIS A 60 -8.37 -5.83 22.72
C HIS A 60 -8.87 -6.65 21.53
N LEU A 61 -7.95 -7.09 20.67
CA LEU A 61 -8.30 -7.69 19.38
C LEU A 61 -9.11 -8.97 19.53
N ASP A 62 -8.78 -9.80 20.50
CA ASP A 62 -9.48 -11.03 20.85
C ASP A 62 -10.94 -10.76 21.24
N GLN A 63 -11.15 -9.79 22.15
CA GLN A 63 -12.49 -9.43 22.63
C GLN A 63 -13.35 -8.84 21.51
N LEU A 64 -12.78 -7.88 20.76
CA LEU A 64 -13.50 -7.23 19.67
C LEU A 64 -13.86 -8.17 18.52
N LEU A 65 -13.01 -9.14 18.20
CA LEU A 65 -13.29 -10.10 17.15
C LEU A 65 -14.37 -11.11 17.57
N VAL A 66 -14.38 -11.54 18.84
CA VAL A 66 -15.45 -12.39 19.38
C VAL A 66 -16.77 -11.63 19.46
N GLU A 67 -16.76 -10.38 19.88
CA GLU A 67 -17.92 -9.49 19.86
C GLU A 67 -18.48 -9.33 18.46
N PHE A 68 -17.60 -9.05 17.49
CA PHE A 68 -17.97 -8.96 16.08
C PHE A 68 -18.64 -10.24 15.57
N GLU A 69 -18.02 -11.39 15.80
CA GLU A 69 -18.56 -12.68 15.37
C GLU A 69 -19.96 -12.93 15.96
N ASN A 70 -20.13 -12.72 17.27
CA ASN A 70 -21.41 -12.90 17.93
C ASN A 70 -22.51 -12.01 17.33
N ASN A 71 -22.19 -10.72 17.12
CA ASN A 71 -23.12 -9.76 16.53
C ASN A 71 -23.42 -10.07 15.05
N ALA A 72 -22.42 -10.47 14.27
CA ALA A 72 -22.61 -10.84 12.86
C ALA A 72 -23.48 -12.10 12.73
N ARG A 73 -23.24 -13.12 13.55
CA ARG A 73 -24.07 -14.34 13.61
C ARG A 73 -25.50 -14.03 14.07
N ALA A 74 -25.67 -13.19 15.07
CA ALA A 74 -27.00 -12.74 15.52
C ALA A 74 -27.76 -11.98 14.42
N ASN A 75 -27.06 -11.31 13.50
CA ASN A 75 -27.62 -10.66 12.33
C ASN A 75 -27.90 -11.63 11.16
N GLY A 76 -27.58 -12.94 11.29
CA GLY A 76 -27.81 -13.97 10.28
C GLY A 76 -26.64 -14.21 9.33
N ALA A 77 -25.47 -13.70 9.60
CA ALA A 77 -24.28 -13.98 8.78
C ALA A 77 -23.62 -15.31 9.20
N HIS A 78 -23.01 -16.00 8.23
CA HIS A 78 -22.11 -17.12 8.47
C HIS A 78 -20.69 -16.58 8.66
N VAL A 79 -20.07 -16.85 9.81
CA VAL A 79 -18.73 -16.34 10.12
C VAL A 79 -17.72 -17.47 10.15
N TYR A 80 -16.60 -17.26 9.47
CA TYR A 80 -15.47 -18.19 9.34
C TYR A 80 -14.18 -17.52 9.79
N TRP A 81 -13.24 -18.34 10.23
CA TRP A 81 -11.88 -17.92 10.58
C TRP A 81 -10.89 -18.63 9.67
N ALA A 82 -9.92 -17.89 9.16
CA ALA A 82 -8.84 -18.42 8.36
C ALA A 82 -7.50 -18.01 8.97
N LYS A 83 -6.67 -19.00 9.32
CA LYS A 83 -5.34 -18.75 9.91
C LYS A 83 -4.32 -18.23 8.91
N ASP A 84 -4.47 -18.62 7.63
CA ASP A 84 -3.54 -18.31 6.56
C ASP A 84 -4.25 -18.17 5.20
N ALA A 85 -3.45 -17.89 4.16
CA ALA A 85 -3.95 -17.70 2.80
C ALA A 85 -4.59 -18.96 2.22
N ASP A 86 -4.01 -20.13 2.50
CA ASP A 86 -4.51 -21.41 1.96
C ASP A 86 -5.88 -21.75 2.54
N GLU A 87 -6.06 -21.60 3.84
CA GLU A 87 -7.35 -21.82 4.51
C GLU A 87 -8.39 -20.81 4.02
N TYR A 88 -8.03 -19.53 3.89
CA TYR A 88 -8.91 -18.51 3.33
C TYR A 88 -9.38 -18.87 1.91
N CYS A 89 -8.47 -19.22 1.02
CA CYS A 89 -8.80 -19.59 -0.36
C CYS A 89 -9.70 -20.83 -0.41
N ASN A 90 -9.43 -21.83 0.44
CA ASN A 90 -10.24 -23.03 0.51
C ASN A 90 -11.66 -22.76 1.06
N ILE A 91 -11.82 -21.91 2.08
CA ILE A 91 -13.13 -21.50 2.59
C ILE A 91 -13.94 -20.83 1.48
N VAL A 92 -13.36 -19.84 0.76
CA VAL A 92 -14.05 -19.18 -0.36
C VAL A 92 -14.44 -20.21 -1.44
N TYR A 93 -13.53 -21.08 -1.84
CA TYR A 93 -13.80 -22.10 -2.85
C TYR A 93 -14.93 -23.03 -2.42
N ASN A 94 -14.92 -23.52 -1.17
CA ASN A 94 -15.94 -24.42 -0.65
C ASN A 94 -17.33 -23.77 -0.65
N ILE A 95 -17.44 -22.50 -0.24
CA ILE A 95 -18.68 -21.74 -0.29
C ILE A 95 -19.19 -21.65 -1.74
N LEU A 96 -18.35 -21.23 -2.67
CA LEU A 96 -18.72 -21.12 -4.08
C LEU A 96 -19.10 -22.46 -4.71
N ASN A 97 -18.34 -23.51 -4.41
CA ASN A 97 -18.56 -24.86 -4.95
C ASN A 97 -19.86 -25.49 -4.41
N GLN A 98 -20.19 -25.30 -3.12
CA GLN A 98 -21.44 -25.77 -2.51
C GLN A 98 -22.67 -25.15 -3.18
N HIS A 99 -22.56 -23.94 -3.69
CA HIS A 99 -23.62 -23.23 -4.41
C HIS A 99 -23.56 -23.40 -5.94
N GLY A 100 -22.64 -24.22 -6.44
CA GLY A 100 -22.48 -24.49 -7.88
C GLY A 100 -22.00 -23.29 -8.69
N VAL A 101 -21.41 -22.28 -8.05
CA VAL A 101 -20.96 -21.03 -8.67
C VAL A 101 -19.81 -21.28 -9.64
N LYS A 102 -19.94 -20.79 -10.88
CA LYS A 102 -18.91 -20.82 -11.91
C LYS A 102 -18.39 -19.42 -12.26
N HIS A 103 -19.24 -18.41 -12.09
CA HIS A 103 -18.95 -17.03 -12.41
C HIS A 103 -19.29 -16.14 -11.22
N PHE A 104 -18.33 -15.39 -10.69
CA PHE A 104 -18.65 -14.45 -9.64
C PHE A 104 -17.96 -13.11 -9.83
N ILE A 105 -18.62 -12.07 -9.32
CA ILE A 105 -18.12 -10.71 -9.38
C ILE A 105 -17.41 -10.34 -8.08
N LYS A 106 -16.24 -9.75 -8.18
CA LYS A 106 -15.44 -9.35 -7.02
C LYS A 106 -15.13 -7.86 -7.09
N SER A 107 -15.41 -7.13 -6.02
CA SER A 107 -14.86 -5.79 -5.86
C SER A 107 -13.45 -5.87 -5.26
N LYS A 108 -12.68 -4.83 -5.50
CA LYS A 108 -11.30 -4.71 -5.05
C LYS A 108 -11.10 -5.20 -3.60
N SER A 109 -10.15 -6.09 -3.41
CA SER A 109 -9.78 -6.59 -2.09
C SER A 109 -8.27 -6.80 -1.99
N MET A 110 -7.62 -5.95 -1.17
CA MET A 110 -6.18 -6.11 -0.91
C MET A 110 -5.84 -7.42 -0.19
N LEU A 111 -6.79 -7.97 0.57
CA LEU A 111 -6.64 -9.27 1.23
C LEU A 111 -6.68 -10.42 0.20
N ALA A 112 -7.59 -10.35 -0.77
CA ALA A 112 -7.66 -11.34 -1.85
C ALA A 112 -6.37 -11.34 -2.69
N GLU A 113 -5.80 -10.17 -2.97
CA GLU A 113 -4.49 -10.05 -3.63
C GLU A 113 -3.34 -10.61 -2.76
N GLU A 114 -3.38 -10.35 -1.45
CA GLU A 114 -2.41 -10.86 -0.48
C GLU A 114 -2.38 -12.40 -0.43
N CYS A 115 -3.55 -13.00 -0.57
CA CYS A 115 -3.75 -14.46 -0.50
C CYS A 115 -3.76 -15.13 -1.89
N GLU A 116 -3.54 -14.39 -2.97
CA GLU A 116 -3.57 -14.89 -4.36
C GLU A 116 -4.89 -15.63 -4.71
N LEU A 117 -6.03 -15.10 -4.23
CA LEU A 117 -7.35 -15.75 -4.37
C LEU A 117 -7.74 -15.95 -5.84
N ASN A 118 -7.56 -14.93 -6.71
CA ASN A 118 -7.99 -15.02 -8.11
C ASN A 118 -7.31 -16.18 -8.86
N PRO A 119 -5.95 -16.29 -8.86
CA PRO A 119 -5.28 -17.42 -9.50
C PRO A 119 -5.70 -18.78 -8.93
N PHE A 120 -5.95 -18.84 -7.61
CA PHE A 120 -6.41 -20.06 -6.97
C PHE A 120 -7.79 -20.48 -7.49
N LEU A 121 -8.77 -19.57 -7.53
CA LEU A 121 -10.11 -19.87 -8.00
C LEU A 121 -10.16 -20.18 -9.50
N GLU A 122 -9.41 -19.46 -10.29
CA GLU A 122 -9.25 -19.71 -11.74
C GLU A 122 -8.66 -21.10 -12.00
N SER A 123 -7.70 -21.55 -11.18
CA SER A 123 -7.17 -22.93 -11.24
C SER A 123 -8.20 -24.01 -10.92
N LYS A 124 -9.28 -23.64 -10.21
CA LYS A 124 -10.44 -24.51 -9.89
C LYS A 124 -11.58 -24.39 -10.90
N GLY A 125 -11.41 -23.62 -11.96
CA GLY A 125 -12.41 -23.43 -13.02
C GLY A 125 -13.53 -22.46 -12.66
N ILE A 126 -13.29 -21.53 -11.72
CA ILE A 126 -14.22 -20.44 -11.37
C ILE A 126 -13.74 -19.16 -12.04
N GLU A 127 -14.57 -18.56 -12.88
CA GLU A 127 -14.30 -17.25 -13.50
C GLU A 127 -14.49 -16.14 -12.48
N VAL A 128 -13.41 -15.40 -12.22
CA VAL A 128 -13.42 -14.20 -11.35
C VAL A 128 -13.51 -12.95 -12.20
N VAL A 129 -14.49 -12.10 -11.95
CA VAL A 129 -14.66 -10.81 -12.65
C VAL A 129 -14.37 -9.66 -11.69
N GLU A 130 -13.29 -8.92 -11.95
CA GLU A 130 -13.03 -7.68 -11.22
C GLU A 130 -14.04 -6.59 -11.62
N SER A 131 -14.68 -5.99 -10.63
CA SER A 131 -15.72 -4.98 -10.84
C SER A 131 -15.22 -3.55 -10.78
N ASP A 132 -14.04 -3.30 -10.21
CA ASP A 132 -13.33 -2.02 -10.24
C ASP A 132 -12.65 -1.83 -11.59
N LEU A 133 -12.77 -0.63 -12.19
CA LEU A 133 -12.22 -0.38 -13.53
C LEU A 133 -10.69 -0.55 -13.58
N GLY A 134 -9.98 -0.08 -12.56
CA GLY A 134 -8.52 -0.19 -12.51
C GLY A 134 -8.06 -1.64 -12.41
N GLU A 135 -8.67 -2.43 -11.52
CA GLU A 135 -8.41 -3.87 -11.41
C GLU A 135 -8.85 -4.63 -12.66
N ARG A 136 -9.98 -4.26 -13.30
CA ARG A 136 -10.43 -4.89 -14.54
C ARG A 136 -9.44 -4.68 -15.69
N ILE A 137 -8.88 -3.47 -15.83
CA ILE A 137 -7.82 -3.18 -16.81
C ILE A 137 -6.61 -4.08 -16.55
N LEU A 138 -6.16 -4.18 -15.30
CA LEU A 138 -5.02 -5.01 -14.95
C LEU A 138 -5.29 -6.50 -15.16
N GLN A 139 -6.50 -6.97 -14.83
CA GLN A 139 -6.93 -8.35 -15.08
C GLN A 139 -6.85 -8.68 -16.57
N LEU A 140 -7.39 -7.82 -17.44
CA LEU A 140 -7.33 -8.01 -18.91
C LEU A 140 -5.91 -7.91 -19.48
N MET A 141 -5.01 -7.19 -18.81
CA MET A 141 -3.58 -7.10 -19.17
C MET A 141 -2.73 -8.18 -18.51
N HIS A 142 -3.29 -9.03 -17.66
CA HIS A 142 -2.56 -10.02 -16.83
C HIS A 142 -1.44 -9.38 -15.99
N LEU A 143 -1.70 -8.18 -15.44
CA LEU A 143 -0.76 -7.42 -14.62
C LEU A 143 -1.21 -7.37 -13.15
N LYS A 144 -0.25 -7.20 -12.24
CA LYS A 144 -0.52 -6.97 -10.81
C LYS A 144 -0.74 -5.47 -10.53
N PRO A 145 -1.49 -5.11 -9.47
CA PRO A 145 -1.62 -3.71 -9.04
C PRO A 145 -0.28 -3.07 -8.72
N SER A 146 -0.08 -1.82 -9.11
CA SER A 146 1.13 -1.05 -8.78
C SER A 146 0.93 -0.05 -7.65
N HIS A 147 -0.31 0.15 -7.20
CA HIS A 147 -0.68 1.07 -6.12
C HIS A 147 -1.94 0.55 -5.39
N ILE A 148 -2.05 0.81 -4.07
CA ILE A 148 -3.19 0.32 -3.26
C ILE A 148 -4.53 0.93 -3.72
N VAL A 149 -4.57 2.25 -3.94
CA VAL A 149 -5.82 2.98 -4.26
C VAL A 149 -5.99 3.19 -5.77
N LEU A 150 -4.91 3.39 -6.48
CA LEU A 150 -4.88 3.66 -7.92
C LEU A 150 -4.14 2.53 -8.65
N PRO A 151 -4.72 1.32 -8.74
CA PRO A 151 -3.99 0.10 -9.12
C PRO A 151 -3.34 0.19 -10.50
N ALA A 152 -4.02 0.80 -11.46
CA ALA A 152 -3.56 0.97 -12.84
C ALA A 152 -2.88 2.33 -13.12
N ILE A 153 -2.41 3.06 -12.10
CA ILE A 153 -1.82 4.40 -12.26
C ILE A 153 -0.60 4.44 -13.19
N HIS A 154 0.01 3.31 -13.44
CA HIS A 154 1.14 3.16 -14.35
C HIS A 154 0.72 2.94 -15.81
N ILE A 155 -0.58 2.75 -16.08
CA ILE A 155 -1.14 2.54 -17.42
C ILE A 155 -1.69 3.87 -17.96
N LYS A 156 -1.27 4.25 -19.16
CA LYS A 156 -1.77 5.44 -19.84
C LYS A 156 -3.07 5.12 -20.57
N ARG A 157 -3.90 6.15 -20.77
CA ARG A 157 -5.20 6.01 -21.46
C ARG A 157 -5.07 5.43 -22.88
N GLU A 158 -3.98 5.74 -23.59
CA GLU A 158 -3.70 5.18 -24.90
C GLU A 158 -3.54 3.65 -24.86
N GLN A 159 -2.83 3.16 -23.83
CA GLN A 159 -2.67 1.72 -23.59
C GLN A 159 -3.99 1.04 -23.21
N VAL A 160 -4.86 1.77 -22.47
CA VAL A 160 -6.23 1.30 -22.15
C VAL A 160 -7.06 1.21 -23.42
N GLY A 161 -6.98 2.21 -24.31
CA GLY A 161 -7.68 2.21 -25.59
C GLY A 161 -7.26 1.03 -26.47
N GLU A 162 -5.96 0.79 -26.64
CA GLU A 162 -5.43 -0.37 -27.36
C GLU A 162 -5.88 -1.71 -26.74
N LEU A 163 -5.93 -1.79 -25.41
CA LEU A 163 -6.49 -2.95 -24.72
C LEU A 163 -7.96 -3.17 -25.07
N PHE A 164 -8.77 -2.11 -25.01
CA PHE A 164 -10.20 -2.21 -25.25
C PHE A 164 -10.54 -2.47 -26.72
N GLU A 165 -9.72 -1.99 -27.64
CA GLU A 165 -9.80 -2.41 -29.07
C GLU A 165 -9.72 -3.94 -29.18
N ARG A 166 -8.75 -4.55 -28.52
CA ARG A 166 -8.51 -5.99 -28.57
C ARG A 166 -9.57 -6.80 -27.81
N GLU A 167 -9.93 -6.37 -26.61
CA GLU A 167 -10.76 -7.16 -25.68
C GLU A 167 -12.27 -6.86 -25.81
N MET A 168 -12.63 -5.69 -26.29
CA MET A 168 -14.03 -5.21 -26.31
C MET A 168 -14.48 -4.77 -27.71
N GLY A 169 -13.60 -4.77 -28.71
CA GLY A 169 -13.92 -4.35 -30.09
C GLY A 169 -14.28 -2.86 -30.19
N THR A 170 -13.62 -2.01 -29.40
CA THR A 170 -13.82 -0.55 -29.49
C THR A 170 -13.19 0.03 -30.74
N GLU A 171 -13.59 1.24 -31.12
CA GLU A 171 -13.07 1.95 -32.29
C GLU A 171 -11.57 2.19 -32.15
N LYS A 172 -10.83 1.84 -33.22
CA LYS A 172 -9.38 1.96 -33.28
C LYS A 172 -8.92 3.40 -33.14
N GLY A 173 -7.98 3.64 -32.21
CA GLY A 173 -7.38 4.96 -31.97
C GLY A 173 -8.30 5.94 -31.21
N ASN A 174 -9.44 5.50 -30.73
CA ASN A 174 -10.31 6.33 -29.90
C ASN A 174 -9.91 6.20 -28.42
N PHE A 175 -9.19 7.20 -27.93
CA PHE A 175 -8.69 7.27 -26.56
C PHE A 175 -9.44 8.25 -25.68
N ASP A 176 -10.67 8.65 -26.09
CA ASP A 176 -11.52 9.51 -25.28
C ASP A 176 -11.91 8.80 -23.97
N PRO A 177 -11.65 9.40 -22.78
CA PRO A 177 -11.93 8.75 -21.50
C PRO A 177 -13.42 8.40 -21.30
N THR A 178 -14.33 9.24 -21.80
CA THR A 178 -15.77 9.02 -21.68
C THR A 178 -16.17 7.82 -22.52
N TYR A 179 -15.70 7.74 -23.77
CA TYR A 179 -15.95 6.62 -24.67
C TYR A 179 -15.45 5.31 -24.07
N LEU A 180 -14.20 5.28 -23.57
CA LEU A 180 -13.60 4.09 -22.93
C LEU A 180 -14.36 3.67 -21.67
N THR A 181 -14.82 4.63 -20.85
CA THR A 181 -15.65 4.35 -19.67
C THR A 181 -16.99 3.73 -20.06
N HIS A 182 -17.64 4.22 -21.12
CA HIS A 182 -18.87 3.63 -21.64
C HIS A 182 -18.65 2.22 -22.19
N ALA A 183 -17.53 1.95 -22.85
CA ALA A 183 -17.17 0.61 -23.31
C ALA A 183 -17.01 -0.38 -22.16
N ALA A 184 -16.26 0.02 -21.10
CA ALA A 184 -16.12 -0.77 -19.89
C ALA A 184 -17.48 -1.02 -19.20
N ARG A 185 -18.32 0.02 -19.07
CA ARG A 185 -19.68 -0.11 -18.54
C ARG A 185 -20.51 -1.12 -19.31
N LYS A 186 -20.47 -1.09 -20.65
CA LYS A 186 -21.18 -2.04 -21.50
C LYS A 186 -20.67 -3.47 -21.30
N ASN A 187 -19.35 -3.66 -21.20
CA ASN A 187 -18.73 -4.96 -20.98
C ASN A 187 -19.11 -5.55 -19.61
N LEU A 188 -19.09 -4.74 -18.55
CA LEU A 188 -19.38 -5.20 -17.19
C LEU A 188 -20.88 -5.35 -16.91
N ARG A 189 -21.78 -4.69 -17.70
CA ARG A 189 -23.20 -4.61 -17.38
C ARG A 189 -23.86 -5.96 -17.15
N GLN A 190 -23.63 -6.94 -18.03
CA GLN A 190 -24.26 -8.27 -17.91
C GLN A 190 -23.71 -9.04 -16.70
N LYS A 191 -22.44 -8.82 -16.39
CA LYS A 191 -21.77 -9.42 -15.23
C LYS A 191 -22.30 -8.86 -13.90
N PHE A 192 -22.79 -7.62 -13.89
CA PHE A 192 -23.47 -7.00 -12.73
C PHE A 192 -24.94 -7.39 -12.61
N ILE A 193 -25.64 -7.66 -13.73
CA ILE A 193 -27.06 -7.99 -13.74
C ILE A 193 -27.30 -9.47 -13.37
N HIS A 194 -26.38 -10.35 -13.77
CA HIS A 194 -26.51 -11.81 -13.57
C HIS A 194 -25.28 -12.42 -12.88
N PRO A 195 -24.85 -11.92 -11.73
CA PRO A 195 -23.79 -12.57 -10.98
C PRO A 195 -24.37 -13.74 -10.19
N GLU A 196 -23.69 -14.90 -10.21
CA GLU A 196 -24.09 -16.05 -9.39
C GLU A 196 -23.75 -15.82 -7.91
N ALA A 197 -22.63 -15.13 -7.65
CA ALA A 197 -22.19 -14.70 -6.33
C ALA A 197 -21.42 -13.37 -6.42
N ALA A 198 -21.31 -12.69 -5.28
CA ALA A 198 -20.49 -11.48 -5.17
C ALA A 198 -19.53 -11.56 -4.00
N MET A 199 -18.35 -10.94 -4.16
CA MET A 199 -17.39 -10.81 -3.09
C MET A 199 -16.92 -9.38 -2.92
N THR A 200 -16.77 -8.96 -1.65
CA THR A 200 -16.17 -7.68 -1.29
C THR A 200 -15.03 -7.88 -0.29
N GLY A 201 -13.99 -7.05 -0.37
CA GLY A 201 -13.16 -6.79 0.79
C GLY A 201 -13.90 -5.92 1.79
N ALA A 202 -13.32 -5.69 2.97
CA ALA A 202 -13.82 -4.68 3.90
C ALA A 202 -12.74 -3.65 4.23
N ASN A 203 -13.12 -2.38 4.27
CA ASN A 203 -12.27 -1.32 4.79
C ASN A 203 -12.21 -1.38 6.31
N PHE A 204 -13.37 -1.63 6.94
CA PHE A 204 -13.51 -1.76 8.40
C PHE A 204 -14.54 -2.83 8.73
N ALA A 205 -14.43 -3.40 9.94
CA ALA A 205 -15.40 -4.25 10.59
C ALA A 205 -15.73 -3.65 11.97
N VAL A 206 -17.02 -3.49 12.30
CA VAL A 206 -17.48 -2.82 13.51
C VAL A 206 -17.92 -3.86 14.54
N ALA A 207 -17.19 -3.98 15.65
CA ALA A 207 -17.41 -5.00 16.66
C ALA A 207 -18.81 -4.94 17.27
N SER A 208 -19.23 -3.77 17.73
CA SER A 208 -20.50 -3.56 18.43
C SER A 208 -21.76 -3.86 17.58
N THR A 209 -21.63 -3.94 16.26
CA THR A 209 -22.78 -4.15 15.37
C THR A 209 -22.68 -5.40 14.50
N GLY A 210 -21.48 -5.99 14.38
CA GLY A 210 -21.22 -7.13 13.50
C GLY A 210 -21.31 -6.80 12.01
N GLU A 211 -21.21 -5.49 11.65
CA GLU A 211 -21.28 -5.04 10.26
C GLU A 211 -19.88 -4.87 9.65
N ILE A 212 -19.78 -5.13 8.35
CA ILE A 212 -18.62 -4.77 7.55
C ILE A 212 -18.88 -3.50 6.78
N VAL A 213 -17.85 -2.68 6.59
CA VAL A 213 -17.94 -1.38 5.91
C VAL A 213 -17.03 -1.36 4.71
N VAL A 214 -17.61 -1.01 3.56
CA VAL A 214 -16.93 -0.91 2.26
C VAL A 214 -17.00 0.51 1.77
N CYS A 215 -15.84 1.10 1.47
CA CYS A 215 -15.72 2.48 0.97
C CYS A 215 -15.29 2.44 -0.49
N THR A 216 -16.15 2.90 -1.40
CA THR A 216 -15.91 2.97 -2.85
C THR A 216 -16.31 4.31 -3.43
N ASN A 217 -15.86 4.62 -4.66
CA ASN A 217 -16.27 5.81 -5.39
C ASN A 217 -17.17 5.51 -6.60
N GLU A 218 -17.19 4.27 -7.04
CA GLU A 218 -17.83 3.86 -8.30
C GLU A 218 -19.14 3.09 -8.07
N GLY A 219 -19.46 2.76 -6.81
CA GLY A 219 -20.63 1.94 -6.46
C GLY A 219 -20.53 0.49 -6.96
N ASN A 220 -19.37 0.07 -7.44
CA ASN A 220 -19.15 -1.25 -8.02
C ASN A 220 -19.34 -2.38 -7.00
N ALA A 221 -18.98 -2.19 -5.73
CA ALA A 221 -19.26 -3.15 -4.67
C ALA A 221 -20.75 -3.31 -4.42
N ASP A 222 -21.48 -2.17 -4.33
CA ASP A 222 -22.90 -2.15 -4.08
C ASP A 222 -23.69 -2.75 -5.25
N MET A 223 -23.31 -2.41 -6.48
CA MET A 223 -23.92 -3.02 -7.68
C MET A 223 -23.66 -4.53 -7.73
N GLY A 224 -22.43 -4.97 -7.47
CA GLY A 224 -22.06 -6.37 -7.48
C GLY A 224 -22.84 -7.20 -6.46
N THR A 225 -23.03 -6.67 -5.25
CA THR A 225 -23.75 -7.36 -4.16
C THR A 225 -25.28 -7.19 -4.22
N SER A 226 -25.79 -6.29 -5.10
CA SER A 226 -27.21 -5.98 -5.15
C SER A 226 -28.09 -7.06 -5.78
N GLN A 227 -27.56 -7.95 -6.60
CA GLN A 227 -28.31 -8.95 -7.34
C GLN A 227 -28.16 -10.38 -6.79
N PRO A 228 -26.93 -10.89 -6.50
CA PRO A 228 -26.78 -12.29 -6.11
C PRO A 228 -27.33 -12.54 -4.72
N LYS A 229 -27.81 -13.77 -4.51
CA LYS A 229 -28.23 -14.25 -3.18
C LYS A 229 -27.04 -14.60 -2.31
N LEU A 230 -25.92 -15.00 -2.90
CA LEU A 230 -24.70 -15.36 -2.21
C LEU A 230 -23.72 -14.17 -2.18
N GLN A 231 -23.47 -13.66 -0.98
CA GLN A 231 -22.50 -12.62 -0.73
C GLN A 231 -21.38 -13.14 0.17
N ILE A 232 -20.13 -12.92 -0.25
CA ILE A 232 -18.93 -13.22 0.55
C ILE A 232 -18.24 -11.90 0.87
N ALA A 233 -17.81 -11.73 2.11
CA ALA A 233 -16.97 -10.63 2.52
C ALA A 233 -15.77 -11.14 3.31
N ALA A 234 -14.61 -10.51 3.15
CA ALA A 234 -13.43 -10.91 3.90
C ALA A 234 -12.61 -9.71 4.38
N PHE A 235 -12.05 -9.84 5.56
CA PHE A 235 -11.16 -8.82 6.11
C PHE A 235 -10.04 -9.42 6.97
N GLY A 236 -8.89 -8.77 6.96
CA GLY A 236 -7.83 -9.07 7.92
C GLY A 236 -8.22 -8.56 9.30
N MET A 237 -7.96 -9.35 10.34
CA MET A 237 -8.40 -9.07 11.72
C MET A 237 -8.02 -7.66 12.21
N GLU A 238 -6.99 -7.04 11.63
CA GLU A 238 -6.61 -5.65 11.92
C GLU A 238 -7.60 -4.59 11.44
N LYS A 239 -8.65 -4.98 10.70
CA LYS A 239 -9.67 -4.03 10.20
C LYS A 239 -10.76 -3.73 11.23
N ILE A 240 -10.75 -4.42 12.36
CA ILE A 240 -11.74 -4.21 13.41
C ILE A 240 -11.64 -2.80 14.02
N VAL A 241 -12.79 -2.22 14.30
CA VAL A 241 -12.98 -1.00 15.10
C VAL A 241 -14.08 -1.26 16.13
N PRO A 242 -14.03 -0.63 17.30
CA PRO A 242 -14.97 -0.95 18.39
C PRO A 242 -16.44 -0.65 18.03
N ASP A 243 -16.70 0.52 17.48
CA ASP A 243 -18.04 1.05 17.29
C ASP A 243 -18.14 2.00 16.08
N ARG A 244 -19.37 2.47 15.79
CA ARG A 244 -19.64 3.40 14.68
C ARG A 244 -19.08 4.81 14.90
N GLU A 245 -18.92 5.26 16.12
CA GLU A 245 -18.33 6.55 16.45
C GLU A 245 -16.86 6.56 16.06
N SER A 246 -16.16 5.52 16.47
CA SER A 246 -14.78 5.27 16.02
C SER A 246 -14.66 5.16 14.51
N LEU A 247 -15.60 4.46 13.85
CA LEU A 247 -15.64 4.37 12.39
C LEU A 247 -15.75 5.75 11.74
N GLY A 248 -16.53 6.67 12.31
CA GLY A 248 -16.70 8.04 11.82
C GLY A 248 -15.38 8.79 11.66
N VAL A 249 -14.42 8.56 12.55
CA VAL A 249 -13.06 9.12 12.45
C VAL A 249 -12.35 8.60 11.20
N PHE A 250 -12.41 7.30 10.96
CA PHE A 250 -11.71 6.68 9.83
C PHE A 250 -12.33 7.04 8.48
N THR A 251 -13.64 7.14 8.37
CA THR A 251 -14.31 7.53 7.12
C THR A 251 -13.95 8.96 6.71
N ARG A 252 -13.77 9.87 7.66
CA ARG A 252 -13.28 11.24 7.42
C ARG A 252 -11.80 11.28 6.99
N LEU A 253 -10.99 10.35 7.48
CA LEU A 253 -9.56 10.29 7.20
C LEU A 253 -9.21 9.53 5.91
N LEU A 254 -9.95 8.47 5.57
CA LEU A 254 -9.56 7.51 4.53
C LEU A 254 -9.41 8.15 3.16
N ALA A 255 -10.49 8.68 2.59
CA ALA A 255 -10.49 9.24 1.24
C ALA A 255 -9.68 10.54 1.17
N ARG A 256 -9.73 11.36 2.22
CA ARG A 256 -8.95 12.61 2.30
C ARG A 256 -7.45 12.34 2.33
N SER A 257 -7.02 11.30 3.03
CA SER A 257 -5.61 10.88 3.03
C SER A 257 -5.17 10.27 1.70
N ALA A 258 -6.07 9.58 0.99
CA ALA A 258 -5.76 8.92 -0.28
C ALA A 258 -5.59 9.95 -1.41
N THR A 259 -6.64 10.74 -1.68
CA THR A 259 -6.77 11.59 -2.87
C THR A 259 -7.20 13.02 -2.56
N GLY A 260 -7.36 13.38 -1.30
CA GLY A 260 -7.91 14.67 -0.87
C GLY A 260 -9.43 14.75 -0.92
N GLN A 261 -10.14 13.69 -1.24
CA GLN A 261 -11.60 13.65 -1.27
C GLN A 261 -12.15 13.71 0.16
N PRO A 262 -13.17 14.53 0.49
CA PRO A 262 -13.69 14.66 1.85
C PRO A 262 -14.16 13.34 2.47
N ILE A 263 -14.90 12.54 1.71
CA ILE A 263 -15.39 11.21 2.03
C ILE A 263 -15.53 10.41 0.73
N THR A 264 -15.56 9.09 0.78
CA THR A 264 -15.90 8.25 -0.38
C THR A 264 -17.34 8.47 -0.83
N THR A 265 -17.61 8.34 -2.11
CA THR A 265 -18.97 8.52 -2.68
C THR A 265 -19.95 7.53 -2.05
N TYR A 266 -19.50 6.30 -1.84
CA TYR A 266 -20.27 5.24 -1.18
C TYR A 266 -19.52 4.77 0.05
N THR A 267 -20.21 4.71 1.19
CA THR A 267 -19.78 4.11 2.43
C THR A 267 -20.87 3.15 2.87
N SER A 268 -20.76 1.92 2.42
CA SER A 268 -21.82 0.92 2.51
C SER A 268 -21.60 0.00 3.71
N HIS A 269 -22.67 -0.23 4.45
CA HIS A 269 -22.69 -1.04 5.67
C HIS A 269 -23.45 -2.35 5.40
N TYR A 270 -22.74 -3.47 5.40
CA TYR A 270 -23.34 -4.81 5.22
C TYR A 270 -23.46 -5.47 6.59
N ARG A 271 -24.66 -5.47 7.14
CA ARG A 271 -24.95 -5.95 8.49
C ARG A 271 -25.62 -7.32 8.50
N LYS A 272 -26.51 -7.56 7.56
CA LYS A 272 -27.31 -8.79 7.47
C LYS A 272 -27.42 -9.27 6.03
N PRO A 273 -27.68 -10.57 5.81
CA PRO A 273 -27.99 -11.07 4.48
C PRO A 273 -29.23 -10.38 3.91
N ARG A 274 -29.32 -10.35 2.59
CA ARG A 274 -30.53 -9.92 1.88
C ARG A 274 -31.62 -10.95 2.07
N GLU A 275 -32.87 -10.55 1.84
CA GLU A 275 -34.01 -11.47 1.90
C GLU A 275 -33.79 -12.65 0.92
N GLY A 276 -33.89 -13.86 1.45
CA GLY A 276 -33.63 -15.09 0.71
C GLY A 276 -32.20 -15.27 0.22
N GLY A 277 -31.25 -14.55 0.79
CA GLY A 277 -29.81 -14.65 0.49
C GLY A 277 -28.97 -15.05 1.70
N GLU A 278 -27.69 -15.22 1.47
CA GLU A 278 -26.68 -15.58 2.47
C GLU A 278 -25.55 -14.55 2.48
N LEU A 279 -25.03 -14.24 3.67
CA LEU A 279 -23.84 -13.41 3.88
C LEU A 279 -22.80 -14.25 4.62
N HIS A 280 -21.67 -14.49 3.96
CA HIS A 280 -20.53 -15.21 4.51
C HIS A 280 -19.41 -14.22 4.79
N ILE A 281 -18.93 -14.17 6.03
CA ILE A 281 -17.87 -13.26 6.47
C ILE A 281 -16.66 -14.09 6.90
N ILE A 282 -15.48 -13.78 6.33
CA ILE A 282 -14.26 -14.49 6.63
C ILE A 282 -13.27 -13.55 7.33
N ILE A 283 -12.91 -13.88 8.55
CA ILE A 283 -11.90 -13.19 9.37
C ILE A 283 -10.55 -13.88 9.13
N VAL A 284 -9.55 -13.13 8.70
CA VAL A 284 -8.27 -13.70 8.27
C VAL A 284 -7.12 -13.19 9.13
N ASP A 285 -6.34 -14.11 9.70
CA ASP A 285 -5.10 -13.79 10.38
C ASP A 285 -3.95 -13.55 9.37
N ASN A 286 -3.58 -14.55 8.62
CA ASN A 286 -2.46 -14.53 7.66
C ASN A 286 -1.19 -13.84 8.23
N GLY A 287 -0.86 -14.14 9.49
CA GLY A 287 0.33 -13.66 10.19
C GLY A 287 0.16 -12.33 10.96
N ARG A 288 -1.05 -11.79 11.06
CA ARG A 288 -1.32 -10.55 11.83
C ARG A 288 -1.13 -10.76 13.33
N SER A 289 -1.43 -11.95 13.83
CA SER A 289 -1.13 -12.35 15.21
C SER A 289 0.37 -12.31 15.53
N LYS A 290 1.23 -12.67 14.57
CA LYS A 290 2.69 -12.54 14.71
C LYS A 290 3.13 -11.08 14.77
N ILE A 291 2.48 -10.19 14.00
CA ILE A 291 2.74 -8.74 14.03
C ILE A 291 2.29 -8.18 15.38
N LEU A 292 1.14 -8.64 15.89
CA LEU A 292 0.61 -8.21 17.20
C LEU A 292 1.58 -8.57 18.33
N ALA A 293 2.25 -9.71 18.23
CA ALA A 293 3.25 -10.16 19.21
C ALA A 293 4.61 -9.43 19.11
N ASP A 294 4.82 -8.59 18.10
CA ASP A 294 6.08 -7.85 17.91
C ASP A 294 5.94 -6.38 18.33
N PRO A 295 6.42 -6.01 19.54
CA PRO A 295 6.29 -4.64 20.05
C PRO A 295 6.96 -3.57 19.18
N LYS A 296 7.96 -3.94 18.36
CA LYS A 296 8.64 -3.01 17.46
C LYS A 296 7.77 -2.67 16.25
N HIS A 297 6.96 -3.63 15.78
CA HIS A 297 6.26 -3.54 14.50
C HIS A 297 4.73 -3.58 14.62
N ILE A 298 4.17 -3.66 15.83
CA ILE A 298 2.73 -3.70 16.10
C ILE A 298 1.97 -2.54 15.44
N LYS A 299 2.56 -1.34 15.37
CA LYS A 299 1.95 -0.18 14.71
C LYS A 299 1.66 -0.39 13.22
N THR A 300 2.24 -1.42 12.57
CA THR A 300 1.89 -1.79 11.20
C THR A 300 0.41 -2.17 11.07
N LEU A 301 -0.19 -2.74 12.13
CA LEU A 301 -1.61 -3.10 12.18
C LEU A 301 -2.55 -1.87 12.24
N ASN A 302 -2.03 -0.67 12.55
CA ASN A 302 -2.81 0.56 12.47
C ASN A 302 -3.13 0.97 11.02
N CYS A 303 -2.51 0.34 10.02
CA CYS A 303 -2.64 0.75 8.62
C CYS A 303 -4.06 0.55 8.08
N ILE A 304 -4.70 1.64 7.65
CA ILE A 304 -6.03 1.64 7.01
C ILE A 304 -5.99 1.51 5.49
N ARG A 305 -4.83 1.23 4.90
CA ARG A 305 -4.63 1.02 3.45
C ARG A 305 -4.99 2.23 2.56
N CYS A 306 -4.89 3.46 3.03
CA CYS A 306 -5.22 4.68 2.28
C CYS A 306 -4.23 5.05 1.16
N GLY A 307 -3.04 4.46 1.09
CA GLY A 307 -2.05 4.74 0.02
C GLY A 307 -1.28 6.07 0.14
N ALA A 308 -1.57 6.93 1.12
CA ALA A 308 -0.92 8.24 1.28
C ALA A 308 0.62 8.18 1.35
N CYS A 309 1.14 7.14 1.97
CA CYS A 309 2.59 6.92 2.08
C CYS A 309 3.27 6.64 0.73
N MET A 310 2.55 6.06 -0.24
CA MET A 310 3.04 5.84 -1.61
C MET A 310 3.09 7.16 -2.37
N ASN A 311 2.01 7.94 -2.32
CA ASN A 311 1.91 9.23 -3.02
C ASN A 311 3.02 10.21 -2.62
N THR A 312 3.49 10.13 -1.36
CA THR A 312 4.54 11.01 -0.85
C THR A 312 5.95 10.47 -1.05
N CYS A 313 6.12 9.17 -1.26
CA CYS A 313 7.44 8.54 -1.27
C CYS A 313 8.26 8.93 -2.52
N PRO A 314 9.40 9.63 -2.36
CA PRO A 314 10.21 10.03 -3.51
C PRO A 314 10.80 8.84 -4.25
N VAL A 315 11.07 7.74 -3.56
CA VAL A 315 11.60 6.51 -4.17
C VAL A 315 10.51 5.82 -5.00
N TYR A 316 9.34 5.58 -4.42
CA TYR A 316 8.23 4.95 -5.12
C TYR A 316 7.81 5.75 -6.38
N ARG A 317 7.68 7.05 -6.27
CA ARG A 317 7.33 7.92 -7.39
C ARG A 317 8.31 7.81 -8.56
N ARG A 318 9.60 7.65 -8.26
CA ARG A 318 10.66 7.58 -9.27
C ARG A 318 10.93 6.18 -9.80
N SER A 319 10.73 5.14 -8.98
CA SER A 319 11.06 3.75 -9.33
C SER A 319 9.87 2.91 -9.81
N GLY A 320 8.64 3.41 -9.61
CA GLY A 320 7.42 2.67 -9.92
C GLY A 320 7.12 1.52 -8.95
N GLY A 321 5.88 1.03 -8.98
CA GLY A 321 5.41 -0.02 -8.07
C GLY A 321 6.10 -1.36 -8.28
N TYR A 322 6.35 -1.73 -9.53
CA TYR A 322 6.96 -3.02 -9.88
C TYR A 322 8.45 -3.15 -9.54
N SER A 323 9.09 -2.07 -9.09
CA SER A 323 10.44 -2.14 -8.54
C SER A 323 10.49 -2.85 -7.19
N TYR A 324 9.36 -2.91 -6.48
CA TYR A 324 9.23 -3.61 -5.21
C TYR A 324 8.90 -5.09 -5.45
N THR A 325 9.50 -5.96 -4.64
CA THR A 325 9.31 -7.42 -4.78
C THR A 325 8.09 -7.94 -4.04
N TYR A 326 7.49 -7.12 -3.16
CA TYR A 326 6.24 -7.42 -2.46
C TYR A 326 5.04 -6.86 -3.24
N PHE A 327 3.88 -7.52 -3.22
CA PHE A 327 2.69 -7.12 -3.99
C PHE A 327 2.16 -5.72 -3.62
N ILE A 328 2.35 -5.29 -2.38
CA ILE A 328 2.15 -3.90 -1.97
C ILE A 328 3.49 -3.17 -2.07
N PRO A 329 3.65 -2.16 -2.93
CA PRO A 329 4.88 -1.39 -3.00
C PRO A 329 4.95 -0.25 -1.96
N GLY A 330 6.05 0.48 -1.98
CA GLY A 330 6.24 1.67 -1.15
C GLY A 330 6.46 1.39 0.33
N PRO A 331 6.39 2.42 1.20
CA PRO A 331 6.80 2.32 2.59
C PRO A 331 6.04 1.28 3.42
N ILE A 332 4.72 1.17 3.25
CA ILE A 332 3.94 0.15 3.97
C ILE A 332 4.26 -1.25 3.45
N GLY A 333 4.49 -1.41 2.15
CA GLY A 333 4.84 -2.69 1.55
C GLY A 333 6.21 -3.19 1.97
N ILE A 334 7.18 -2.29 2.21
CA ILE A 334 8.47 -2.64 2.80
C ILE A 334 8.25 -3.30 4.16
N ASN A 335 7.48 -2.67 5.05
CA ASN A 335 7.23 -3.20 6.38
C ASN A 335 6.46 -4.53 6.35
N LEU A 336 5.39 -4.62 5.56
CA LEU A 336 4.59 -5.85 5.44
C LEU A 336 5.39 -7.01 4.84
N GLY A 337 6.20 -6.75 3.82
CA GLY A 337 7.07 -7.76 3.22
C GLY A 337 8.10 -8.30 4.23
N MET A 338 8.71 -7.41 5.00
CA MET A 338 9.66 -7.80 6.05
C MET A 338 8.99 -8.64 7.15
N LEU A 339 7.77 -8.27 7.58
CA LEU A 339 7.00 -9.03 8.55
C LEU A 339 6.61 -10.42 8.03
N LYS A 340 6.27 -10.52 6.73
CA LYS A 340 5.87 -11.80 6.12
C LYS A 340 7.05 -12.75 5.94
N ALA A 341 8.14 -12.27 5.32
CA ALA A 341 9.31 -13.10 4.99
C ALA A 341 10.60 -12.25 4.90
N PRO A 342 11.26 -11.95 6.02
CA PRO A 342 12.42 -11.04 6.07
C PRO A 342 13.53 -11.43 5.10
N LEU A 343 13.86 -12.72 5.04
CA LEU A 343 14.93 -13.23 4.17
C LEU A 343 14.60 -13.15 2.67
N HIS A 344 13.32 -13.00 2.31
CA HIS A 344 12.89 -12.89 0.92
C HIS A 344 12.77 -11.42 0.48
N TYR A 345 12.27 -10.53 1.35
CA TYR A 345 11.94 -9.15 1.00
C TYR A 345 12.93 -8.09 1.50
N TYR A 346 14.06 -8.49 2.10
CA TYR A 346 15.05 -7.58 2.69
C TYR A 346 15.60 -6.53 1.71
N ASP A 347 15.63 -6.81 0.43
CA ASP A 347 16.10 -5.89 -0.61
C ASP A 347 15.33 -4.57 -0.63
N ASN A 348 14.03 -4.61 -0.35
CA ASN A 348 13.16 -3.44 -0.37
C ASN A 348 13.51 -2.42 0.72
N VAL A 349 14.11 -2.87 1.83
CA VAL A 349 14.48 -2.00 2.96
C VAL A 349 15.51 -0.94 2.55
N SER A 350 16.40 -1.30 1.61
CA SER A 350 17.41 -0.38 1.08
C SER A 350 16.84 0.69 0.14
N ALA A 351 15.62 0.50 -0.37
CA ALA A 351 14.94 1.47 -1.23
C ALA A 351 14.53 2.76 -0.48
N CYS A 352 14.39 2.70 0.85
CA CYS A 352 13.96 3.86 1.64
C CYS A 352 15.10 4.88 1.81
N SER A 353 14.80 6.17 1.63
CA SER A 353 15.73 7.29 1.91
C SER A 353 15.66 7.81 3.35
N LEU A 354 14.77 7.24 4.20
CA LEU A 354 14.49 7.70 5.57
C LEU A 354 14.11 9.20 5.66
N CYS A 355 13.40 9.72 4.65
CA CYS A 355 12.96 11.13 4.63
C CYS A 355 11.76 11.41 5.55
N TYR A 356 11.20 10.42 6.21
CA TYR A 356 10.04 10.47 7.12
C TYR A 356 8.73 11.01 6.53
N SER A 357 8.69 11.39 5.25
CA SER A 357 7.48 11.93 4.63
C SER A 357 6.26 11.00 4.76
N CYS A 358 6.47 9.68 4.68
CA CYS A 358 5.42 8.68 4.86
C CYS A 358 4.86 8.62 6.29
N SER A 359 5.70 8.83 7.32
CA SER A 359 5.26 8.93 8.72
C SER A 359 4.43 10.19 8.95
N PHE A 360 4.87 11.33 8.39
CA PHE A 360 4.14 12.60 8.52
C PHE A 360 2.75 12.58 7.90
N VAL A 361 2.57 11.96 6.73
CA VAL A 361 1.27 11.95 6.05
C VAL A 361 0.33 10.86 6.55
N CYS A 362 0.81 9.89 7.34
CA CYS A 362 0.03 8.74 7.75
C CYS A 362 -1.14 9.16 8.67
N PRO A 363 -2.41 8.89 8.28
CA PRO A 363 -3.56 9.28 9.09
C PRO A 363 -3.69 8.48 10.38
N ALA A 364 -3.15 7.26 10.43
CA ALA A 364 -3.18 6.37 11.60
C ALA A 364 -1.83 6.27 12.34
N LYS A 365 -0.88 7.17 12.03
CA LYS A 365 0.43 7.28 12.69
C LYS A 365 1.18 5.94 12.82
N VAL A 366 1.26 5.19 11.72
CA VAL A 366 1.94 3.88 11.66
C VAL A 366 3.45 3.99 11.94
N ASP A 367 4.04 5.18 11.71
CA ASP A 367 5.47 5.46 11.90
C ASP A 367 6.38 4.61 11.01
N LEU A 368 6.04 4.62 9.73
CA LEU A 368 6.63 3.73 8.72
C LEU A 368 8.15 3.86 8.59
N ALA A 369 8.66 5.09 8.67
CA ALA A 369 10.09 5.33 8.49
C ALA A 369 10.91 4.77 9.65
N GLU A 370 10.41 4.90 10.89
CA GLU A 370 11.04 4.32 12.07
C GLU A 370 11.07 2.81 11.99
N GLN A 371 9.96 2.18 11.60
CA GLN A 371 9.92 0.73 11.42
C GLN A 371 10.91 0.24 10.35
N ILE A 372 11.05 0.97 9.23
CA ILE A 372 12.06 0.64 8.20
C ILE A 372 13.48 0.81 8.75
N TYR A 373 13.71 1.80 9.62
CA TYR A 373 14.99 1.97 10.29
C TYR A 373 15.31 0.79 11.22
N LEU A 374 14.34 0.34 12.01
CA LEU A 374 14.48 -0.85 12.86
C LEU A 374 14.81 -2.11 12.03
N TRP A 375 14.13 -2.29 10.89
CA TRP A 375 14.44 -3.38 9.95
C TRP A 375 15.89 -3.32 9.43
N ARG A 376 16.45 -2.13 9.22
CA ARG A 376 17.88 -2.00 8.83
C ARG A 376 18.82 -2.51 9.91
N GLN A 377 18.49 -2.24 11.17
CA GLN A 377 19.27 -2.77 12.30
C GLN A 377 19.15 -4.30 12.41
N ASP A 378 17.93 -4.83 12.21
CA ASP A 378 17.71 -6.27 12.27
C ASP A 378 18.34 -7.02 11.09
N LEU A 379 18.46 -6.39 9.91
CA LEU A 379 19.20 -6.96 8.77
C LEU A 379 20.67 -7.19 9.05
N ASP A 380 21.31 -6.36 9.86
CA ASP A 380 22.71 -6.58 10.28
C ASP A 380 22.80 -7.83 11.16
N LYS A 381 21.88 -8.02 12.10
CA LYS A 381 21.77 -9.22 12.95
C LYS A 381 21.51 -10.49 12.14
N LEU A 382 20.72 -10.38 11.06
CA LEU A 382 20.42 -11.47 10.13
C LEU A 382 21.57 -11.76 9.13
N GLY A 383 22.71 -11.04 9.23
CA GLY A 383 23.84 -11.21 8.33
C GLY A 383 23.58 -10.80 6.87
N LYS A 384 22.55 -9.99 6.63
CA LYS A 384 22.15 -9.49 5.30
C LYS A 384 22.63 -8.07 5.00
N ALA A 385 23.30 -7.40 5.94
CA ALA A 385 23.92 -6.11 5.71
C ALA A 385 25.06 -6.22 4.68
N ASP A 386 25.17 -5.22 3.80
CA ASP A 386 26.24 -5.15 2.82
C ASP A 386 27.59 -4.94 3.53
N ARG A 387 28.54 -5.88 3.37
CA ARG A 387 29.85 -5.84 4.00
C ARG A 387 30.61 -4.56 3.70
N MET A 388 30.54 -4.06 2.46
CA MET A 388 31.23 -2.82 2.08
C MET A 388 30.64 -1.62 2.82
N LYS A 389 29.31 -1.55 2.94
CA LYS A 389 28.65 -0.50 3.73
C LYS A 389 29.03 -0.56 5.21
N LYS A 390 29.16 -1.77 5.76
CA LYS A 390 29.60 -1.98 7.15
C LYS A 390 31.02 -1.45 7.39
N VAL A 391 31.94 -1.75 6.48
CA VAL A 391 33.33 -1.23 6.53
C VAL A 391 33.36 0.29 6.40
N MET A 392 32.60 0.85 5.44
CA MET A 392 32.51 2.30 5.25
C MET A 392 31.91 3.02 6.46
N SER A 393 30.83 2.45 7.04
CA SER A 393 30.19 3.01 8.24
C SER A 393 31.12 2.94 9.45
N GLY A 394 31.85 1.85 9.63
CA GLY A 394 32.86 1.73 10.69
C GLY A 394 34.02 2.72 10.52
N GLY A 395 34.48 2.94 9.29
CA GLY A 395 35.47 3.98 8.99
C GLY A 395 34.97 5.39 9.30
N MET A 396 33.69 5.66 8.95
CA MET A 396 33.06 6.95 9.24
C MET A 396 32.88 7.14 10.75
N GLU A 397 32.42 6.13 11.47
CA GLU A 397 32.30 6.12 12.93
C GLU A 397 33.67 6.40 13.60
N PHE A 398 34.71 5.69 13.16
CA PHE A 398 36.08 5.92 13.66
C PHE A 398 36.52 7.36 13.49
N MET A 399 36.26 7.95 12.32
CA MET A 399 36.60 9.34 12.01
C MET A 399 35.77 10.33 12.85
N MET A 400 34.45 10.13 12.94
CA MET A 400 33.53 11.04 13.64
C MET A 400 33.74 11.03 15.16
N ASN A 401 34.12 9.89 15.74
CA ASN A 401 34.41 9.76 17.17
C ASN A 401 35.75 10.40 17.58
N ARG A 402 36.53 10.94 16.62
CA ARG A 402 37.82 11.57 16.85
C ARG A 402 37.85 13.01 16.33
N PRO A 403 37.58 14.02 17.18
CA PRO A 403 37.41 15.42 16.75
C PRO A 403 38.61 15.97 15.92
N LEU A 404 39.84 15.55 16.25
CA LEU A 404 41.02 15.99 15.50
C LEU A 404 41.00 15.45 14.07
N ILE A 405 40.73 14.16 13.89
CA ILE A 405 40.65 13.49 12.58
C ILE A 405 39.48 14.08 11.77
N PHE A 406 38.32 14.22 12.43
CA PHE A 406 37.15 14.80 11.80
C PHE A 406 37.34 16.24 11.30
N ASN A 407 37.92 17.12 12.15
CA ASN A 407 38.22 18.50 11.78
C ASN A 407 39.27 18.58 10.67
N MET A 408 40.27 17.69 10.67
CA MET A 408 41.25 17.59 9.61
C MET A 408 40.59 17.15 8.28
N ALA A 409 39.73 16.15 8.31
CA ALA A 409 38.97 15.70 7.14
C ALA A 409 38.08 16.84 6.57
N LEU A 410 37.38 17.60 7.43
CA LEU A 410 36.57 18.75 7.01
C LEU A 410 37.42 19.87 6.39
N LYS A 411 38.63 20.09 6.87
CA LYS A 411 39.56 21.10 6.30
C LYS A 411 40.04 20.73 4.89
N TRP A 412 40.16 19.42 4.60
CA TRP A 412 40.57 18.93 3.28
C TRP A 412 39.38 18.67 2.33
N ALA A 413 38.17 18.59 2.84
CA ALA A 413 36.96 18.33 2.05
C ALA A 413 36.74 19.29 0.87
N PRO A 414 37.04 20.62 0.98
CA PRO A 414 36.89 21.55 -0.15
C PRO A 414 37.73 21.23 -1.37
N LEU A 415 38.82 20.48 -1.21
CA LEU A 415 39.68 20.06 -2.34
C LEU A 415 38.91 19.15 -3.31
N VAL A 416 37.94 18.39 -2.82
CA VAL A 416 37.07 17.53 -3.64
C VAL A 416 36.28 18.37 -4.67
N ASN A 417 35.98 19.61 -4.37
CA ASN A 417 35.24 20.49 -5.30
C ASN A 417 36.00 20.75 -6.63
N GLY A 418 37.35 20.66 -6.61
CA GLY A 418 38.20 20.84 -7.77
C GLY A 418 38.60 19.54 -8.49
N MET A 419 38.17 18.39 -7.97
CA MET A 419 38.50 17.08 -8.57
C MET A 419 37.74 16.85 -9.88
N PRO A 420 38.39 16.22 -10.89
CA PRO A 420 37.71 15.80 -12.12
C PRO A 420 36.55 14.85 -11.84
N ARG A 421 35.43 15.04 -12.57
CA ARG A 421 34.19 14.28 -12.35
C ARG A 421 34.40 12.75 -12.41
N PHE A 422 35.31 12.26 -13.23
CA PHE A 422 35.58 10.82 -13.38
C PHE A 422 36.20 10.20 -12.11
N LEU A 423 36.89 10.96 -11.28
CA LEU A 423 37.44 10.49 -10.00
C LEU A 423 36.38 10.41 -8.91
N ILE A 424 35.35 11.28 -8.96
CA ILE A 424 34.29 11.34 -7.97
C ILE A 424 33.12 10.43 -8.36
N TYR A 425 32.75 10.42 -9.65
CA TYR A 425 31.57 9.75 -10.19
C TYR A 425 31.96 8.54 -11.05
N ASN A 426 32.44 7.49 -10.42
CA ASN A 426 32.89 6.27 -11.10
C ASN A 426 32.13 5.03 -10.59
N GLY A 427 32.35 3.89 -11.24
CA GLY A 427 31.69 2.64 -10.90
C GLY A 427 32.19 1.96 -9.61
N LEU A 428 33.26 2.47 -9.00
CA LEU A 428 33.88 1.91 -7.81
C LEU A 428 33.26 2.46 -6.51
N ASN A 429 32.58 3.62 -6.59
CA ASN A 429 31.85 4.16 -5.46
C ASN A 429 30.36 4.28 -5.76
N ASP A 430 29.52 4.02 -4.76
CA ASP A 430 28.06 4.08 -4.87
C ASP A 430 27.51 5.51 -5.05
N TRP A 431 28.36 6.54 -4.89
CA TRP A 431 28.00 7.93 -5.08
C TRP A 431 27.92 8.29 -6.57
N GLY A 432 28.72 7.62 -7.39
CA GLY A 432 28.94 7.99 -8.79
C GLY A 432 27.83 7.68 -9.79
N LYS A 433 26.80 6.95 -9.42
CA LYS A 433 25.71 6.60 -10.35
C LYS A 433 24.44 7.38 -10.04
N GLY A 434 24.24 8.50 -10.73
CA GLY A 434 22.99 9.26 -10.66
C GLY A 434 22.84 10.15 -9.42
N ARG A 435 23.93 10.48 -8.74
CA ARG A 435 23.98 11.42 -7.61
C ARG A 435 24.93 12.55 -7.92
N GLU A 436 24.64 13.73 -7.39
CA GLU A 436 25.57 14.85 -7.39
C GLU A 436 26.02 15.14 -5.95
N MET A 437 27.32 15.28 -5.77
CA MET A 437 27.89 15.64 -4.48
C MET A 437 27.69 17.14 -4.26
N PRO A 438 27.14 17.57 -3.12
CA PRO A 438 27.05 18.97 -2.79
C PRO A 438 28.46 19.57 -2.69
N LYS A 439 28.61 20.83 -3.09
CA LYS A 439 29.87 21.53 -2.92
C LYS A 439 30.19 21.71 -1.44
N PHE A 440 31.36 21.28 -1.05
CA PHE A 440 31.87 21.51 0.31
C PHE A 440 32.13 23.00 0.54
N ALA A 441 31.71 23.51 1.68
CA ALA A 441 31.99 24.85 2.12
C ALA A 441 33.50 25.05 2.36
N LYS A 442 34.02 26.23 2.09
CA LYS A 442 35.45 26.54 2.27
C LYS A 442 35.89 26.50 3.74
N GLU A 443 34.99 26.83 4.66
CA GLU A 443 35.21 26.82 6.10
C GLU A 443 34.18 25.88 6.74
N SER A 444 34.59 25.10 7.74
CA SER A 444 33.66 24.26 8.50
C SER A 444 32.81 25.13 9.44
N PHE A 445 31.63 24.59 9.87
CA PHE A 445 30.79 25.26 10.84
C PHE A 445 31.55 25.64 12.10
N ASN A 446 32.40 24.76 12.63
CA ASN A 446 33.24 25.01 13.79
C ASN A 446 34.22 26.17 13.61
N GLU A 447 34.79 26.29 12.42
CA GLU A 447 35.67 27.43 12.09
C GLU A 447 34.90 28.73 11.99
N MET A 448 33.73 28.70 11.34
CA MET A 448 32.85 29.88 11.23
C MET A 448 32.35 30.35 12.61
N TRP A 449 31.96 29.38 13.47
CA TRP A 449 31.52 29.66 14.83
C TRP A 449 32.64 30.32 15.65
N LYS A 450 33.84 29.72 15.66
CA LYS A 450 35.01 30.31 16.35
C LYS A 450 35.37 31.69 15.87
N LYS A 451 35.13 32.03 14.59
CA LYS A 451 35.36 33.33 13.97
C LYS A 451 34.19 34.31 14.18
N GLY A 452 33.12 33.92 14.88
CA GLY A 452 31.93 34.75 15.10
C GLY A 452 31.14 35.05 13.81
N LYS A 453 31.34 34.24 12.74
CA LYS A 453 30.62 34.39 11.46
C LYS A 453 29.21 33.77 11.47
N VAL A 454 28.90 33.01 12.47
CA VAL A 454 27.59 32.36 12.70
C VAL A 454 27.16 32.70 14.11
N LYS A 455 25.92 33.19 14.27
CA LYS A 455 25.29 33.47 15.57
C LYS A 455 24.48 32.26 16.06
#